data_83a6677fc04c6f0324cf863764d2357e
#
_entry.id   83a6677fc04c6f0324cf863764d2357e
#
_cell.length_a   1.000
_cell.length_b   1.000
_cell.length_c   1.000
_cell.angle_alpha   90.00
_cell.angle_beta   90.00
_cell.angle_gamma   90.00
#
_symmetry.space_group_name_H-M   'P 1'
#
loop_
_entity.id
_entity.type
_entity.pdbx_description
1 polymer ?
#
loop_
_entity_poly.entity_id
_entity_poly.type
_entity_poly.pdbx_seq_one_letter_code
_entity_poly.pdbx_strand_id
1 'polypeptide(L)'
;SCPTMTPLLNLAAKTMATNTLPECQTQDLAAAGTNNAAVEGDVAGAGSTVPVGKTVTPTVRLTNRTQISTKTVVVSGTQQAMNPAGRKDEMGYQTSLASLEIKRDMESSACQLDVLATAPRQSRGLLGWCYDNSSNGGGSYAAASYTANTGQTNGTTRAFTESLLKS
;
A
#
# COMPACT_ATOMS: atom_id res chain seq x y z
N SER A 1 0.33 -9.25 23.65
CA SER A 1 0.24 -8.99 22.20
C SER A 1 0.26 -10.30 21.47
N CYS A 2 -0.64 -10.51 20.52
CA CYS A 2 -0.66 -11.72 19.71
C CYS A 2 0.25 -11.52 18.49
N PRO A 3 1.46 -12.09 18.46
CA PRO A 3 2.44 -11.83 17.39
C PRO A 3 2.07 -12.47 16.05
N THR A 4 0.98 -13.20 16.01
CA THR A 4 0.49 -13.92 14.82
C THR A 4 -0.67 -13.22 14.11
N MET A 5 -1.10 -12.04 14.60
CA MET A 5 -2.18 -11.29 13.94
C MET A 5 -1.68 -10.65 12.64
N THR A 6 -2.38 -10.92 11.57
CA THR A 6 -2.16 -10.31 10.24
C THR A 6 -3.48 -9.71 9.76
N PRO A 7 -3.91 -8.56 10.32
CA PRO A 7 -5.23 -8.00 10.07
C PRO A 7 -5.40 -7.55 8.62
N LEU A 8 -4.40 -6.94 8.01
CA LEU A 8 -4.48 -6.46 6.64
C LEU A 8 -4.66 -7.61 5.65
N LEU A 9 -3.83 -8.65 5.75
CA LEU A 9 -3.91 -9.83 4.87
C LEU A 9 -5.20 -10.63 5.06
N ASN A 10 -5.80 -10.58 6.23
CA ASN A 10 -7.06 -11.27 6.50
C ASN A 10 -8.28 -10.48 6.01
N LEU A 11 -8.24 -9.15 6.06
CA LEU A 11 -9.33 -8.28 5.63
C LEU A 11 -9.29 -8.00 4.11
N ALA A 12 -8.10 -7.99 3.52
CA ALA A 12 -7.95 -7.71 2.09
C ALA A 12 -8.55 -8.82 1.22
N ALA A 13 -9.27 -8.42 0.19
CA ALA A 13 -9.72 -9.35 -0.83
C ALA A 13 -8.52 -9.94 -1.59
N LYS A 14 -8.63 -11.21 -1.96
CA LYS A 14 -7.58 -11.93 -2.69
C LYS A 14 -7.95 -12.00 -4.16
N THR A 15 -7.02 -11.61 -5.03
CA THR A 15 -7.16 -11.74 -6.47
C THR A 15 -5.88 -12.32 -7.07
N MET A 16 -5.99 -12.94 -8.24
CA MET A 16 -4.83 -13.44 -8.96
C MET A 16 -4.21 -12.33 -9.80
N ALA A 17 -2.92 -12.11 -9.62
CA ALA A 17 -2.16 -11.24 -10.51
C ALA A 17 -1.75 -12.02 -11.76
N THR A 18 -2.16 -11.55 -12.94
CA THR A 18 -1.80 -12.15 -14.23
C THR A 18 -0.50 -11.59 -14.80
N ASN A 19 0.02 -10.51 -14.20
CA ASN A 19 1.25 -9.85 -14.62
C ASN A 19 2.15 -9.54 -13.41
N THR A 20 3.43 -9.41 -13.65
CA THR A 20 4.42 -8.97 -12.64
C THR A 20 4.29 -7.48 -12.29
N LEU A 21 3.64 -6.70 -13.15
CA LEU A 21 3.31 -5.28 -12.99
C LEU A 21 1.79 -5.12 -13.05
N PRO A 22 1.05 -5.32 -11.97
CA PRO A 22 -0.36 -4.97 -11.92
C PRO A 22 -0.52 -3.45 -12.05
N GLU A 23 -1.47 -3.03 -12.87
CA GLU A 23 -1.73 -1.63 -13.17
C GLU A 23 -3.17 -1.27 -12.83
N CYS A 24 -3.38 -0.04 -12.36
CA CYS A 24 -4.70 0.57 -12.23
C CYS A 24 -4.69 1.97 -12.84
N GLN A 25 -5.87 2.47 -13.20
CA GLN A 25 -6.02 3.82 -13.73
C GLN A 25 -6.77 4.67 -12.72
N THR A 26 -6.28 5.86 -12.49
CA THR A 26 -6.90 6.87 -11.63
C THR A 26 -7.19 8.12 -12.44
N GLN A 27 -8.23 8.84 -12.05
CA GLN A 27 -8.58 10.12 -12.63
C GLN A 27 -9.10 11.03 -11.55
N ASP A 28 -8.52 12.22 -11.47
CA ASP A 28 -8.95 13.22 -10.51
C ASP A 28 -10.21 13.94 -11.02
N LEU A 29 -11.10 14.26 -10.10
CA LEU A 29 -12.21 15.15 -10.37
C LEU A 29 -11.71 16.59 -10.40
N ALA A 30 -12.29 17.40 -11.27
CA ALA A 30 -12.03 18.84 -11.25
C ALA A 30 -12.47 19.42 -9.90
N ALA A 31 -11.75 20.44 -9.43
CA ALA A 31 -12.12 21.18 -8.24
C ALA A 31 -13.56 21.70 -8.35
N ALA A 32 -14.25 21.76 -7.22
CA ALA A 32 -15.61 22.28 -7.17
C ALA A 32 -15.64 23.75 -7.63
N GLY A 33 -16.43 24.04 -8.65
CA GLY A 33 -16.65 25.41 -9.11
C GLY A 33 -17.64 26.13 -8.16
N THR A 34 -17.30 27.35 -7.77
CA THR A 34 -18.17 28.19 -6.91
C THR A 34 -19.32 28.86 -7.65
N ASN A 35 -19.21 28.95 -8.97
CA ASN A 35 -20.21 29.60 -9.82
C ASN A 35 -20.56 28.69 -11.01
N ASN A 36 -21.62 27.91 -10.87
CA ASN A 36 -22.15 27.03 -11.90
C ASN A 36 -23.61 27.42 -12.26
N ALA A 37 -23.91 28.72 -12.10
CA ALA A 37 -25.21 29.25 -12.47
C ALA A 37 -25.22 29.65 -13.95
N ALA A 38 -26.28 29.30 -14.65
CA ALA A 38 -26.49 29.69 -16.03
C ALA A 38 -27.76 30.53 -16.15
N VAL A 39 -27.82 31.38 -17.17
CA VAL A 39 -29.04 32.18 -17.50
C VAL A 39 -30.03 31.24 -18.19
N GLU A 40 -31.32 31.38 -17.84
CA GLU A 40 -32.41 30.61 -18.42
C GLU A 40 -32.47 30.84 -19.94
N GLY A 41 -32.48 29.73 -20.70
CA GLY A 41 -32.51 29.79 -22.17
C GLY A 41 -31.17 30.00 -22.84
N ASP A 42 -30.07 30.06 -22.08
CA ASP A 42 -28.72 30.19 -22.66
C ASP A 42 -28.21 28.86 -23.21
N VAL A 43 -27.41 28.92 -24.26
CA VAL A 43 -26.85 27.75 -24.97
C VAL A 43 -25.34 27.66 -24.68
N ALA A 44 -24.86 26.47 -24.38
CA ALA A 44 -23.44 26.25 -24.14
C ALA A 44 -22.61 26.67 -25.36
N GLY A 45 -21.64 27.56 -25.16
CA GLY A 45 -20.78 28.06 -26.24
C GLY A 45 -19.91 29.22 -25.83
N ALA A 46 -19.07 29.68 -26.77
CA ALA A 46 -18.22 30.85 -26.54
C ALA A 46 -19.06 32.13 -26.35
N GLY A 47 -18.88 32.80 -25.22
CA GLY A 47 -19.66 33.98 -24.83
C GLY A 47 -20.93 33.69 -24.03
N SER A 48 -21.27 32.42 -23.81
CA SER A 48 -22.37 31.99 -22.95
C SER A 48 -21.98 31.99 -21.47
N THR A 49 -22.98 32.14 -20.58
CA THR A 49 -22.82 31.89 -19.15
C THR A 49 -22.75 30.41 -18.80
N VAL A 50 -23.23 29.53 -19.71
CA VAL A 50 -23.12 28.08 -19.57
C VAL A 50 -21.66 27.67 -19.85
N PRO A 51 -20.98 26.98 -18.91
CA PRO A 51 -19.61 26.54 -19.14
C PRO A 51 -19.47 25.70 -20.41
N VAL A 52 -18.55 26.07 -21.28
CA VAL A 52 -18.17 25.25 -22.45
C VAL A 52 -17.68 23.89 -21.93
N GLY A 53 -18.19 22.82 -22.46
CA GLY A 53 -18.10 21.47 -22.00
C GLY A 53 -16.80 21.07 -21.28
N LYS A 54 -16.91 20.09 -20.41
CA LYS A 54 -15.81 19.60 -19.58
C LYS A 54 -14.58 19.23 -20.43
N THR A 55 -13.45 19.85 -20.13
CA THR A 55 -12.16 19.40 -20.66
C THR A 55 -11.87 18.00 -20.12
N VAL A 56 -11.60 17.06 -21.01
CA VAL A 56 -11.27 15.69 -20.62
C VAL A 56 -9.86 15.68 -20.01
N THR A 57 -9.77 15.33 -18.74
CA THR A 57 -8.49 15.09 -18.08
C THR A 57 -8.09 13.64 -18.38
N PRO A 58 -6.87 13.38 -18.89
CA PRO A 58 -6.44 12.01 -19.15
C PRO A 58 -6.29 11.25 -17.82
N THR A 59 -6.54 9.95 -17.87
CA THR A 59 -6.30 9.05 -16.73
C THR A 59 -4.80 8.87 -16.49
N VAL A 60 -4.42 8.79 -15.23
CA VAL A 60 -3.05 8.47 -14.81
C VAL A 60 -2.96 6.98 -14.52
N ARG A 61 -1.95 6.32 -15.10
CA ARG A 61 -1.68 4.91 -14.87
C ARG A 61 -0.76 4.74 -13.67
N LEU A 62 -1.23 4.01 -12.67
CA LEU A 62 -0.46 3.65 -11.49
C LEU A 62 -0.06 2.18 -11.58
N THR A 63 1.18 1.89 -11.24
CA THR A 63 1.76 0.54 -11.31
C THR A 63 2.27 0.10 -9.95
N ASN A 64 2.13 -1.19 -9.65
CA ASN A 64 2.79 -1.83 -8.52
C ASN A 64 3.61 -3.03 -9.03
N ARG A 65 4.38 -3.68 -8.17
CA ARG A 65 5.14 -4.88 -8.51
C ARG A 65 4.71 -6.04 -7.63
N THR A 66 4.68 -7.25 -8.21
CA THR A 66 4.49 -8.46 -7.41
C THR A 66 5.79 -8.80 -6.71
N GLN A 67 5.70 -9.18 -5.44
CA GLN A 67 6.83 -9.60 -4.61
C GLN A 67 6.73 -11.10 -4.34
N ILE A 68 7.88 -11.77 -4.30
CA ILE A 68 7.98 -13.17 -3.88
C ILE A 68 8.53 -13.17 -2.45
N SER A 69 7.75 -13.71 -1.52
CA SER A 69 8.18 -13.89 -0.13
C SER A 69 8.57 -15.35 0.08
N THR A 70 9.73 -15.59 0.65
CA THR A 70 10.27 -16.93 0.89
C THR A 70 10.74 -17.08 2.33
N LYS A 71 10.59 -18.28 2.87
CA LYS A 71 11.11 -18.67 4.18
C LYS A 71 11.68 -20.08 4.06
N THR A 72 12.90 -20.27 4.44
CA THR A 72 13.58 -21.57 4.33
C THR A 72 13.62 -22.24 5.71
N VAL A 73 13.24 -23.50 5.75
CA VAL A 73 13.33 -24.35 6.94
C VAL A 73 14.40 -25.40 6.69
N VAL A 74 15.33 -25.55 7.63
CA VAL A 74 16.37 -26.56 7.58
C VAL A 74 16.39 -27.31 8.90
N VAL A 75 16.22 -28.62 8.82
CA VAL A 75 16.32 -29.55 9.97
C VAL A 75 17.30 -30.63 9.60
N SER A 76 18.27 -30.92 10.48
CA SER A 76 19.23 -31.98 10.23
C SER A 76 18.57 -33.37 10.30
N GLY A 77 19.05 -34.30 9.47
CA GLY A 77 18.54 -35.68 9.49
C GLY A 77 18.68 -36.38 10.85
N THR A 78 19.75 -36.09 11.58
CA THR A 78 19.96 -36.60 12.95
C THR A 78 18.89 -36.07 13.90
N GLN A 79 18.57 -34.78 13.83
CA GLN A 79 17.51 -34.16 14.67
C GLN A 79 16.13 -34.77 14.38
N GLN A 80 15.85 -35.07 13.11
CA GLN A 80 14.60 -35.68 12.71
C GLN A 80 14.49 -37.16 13.13
N ALA A 81 15.62 -37.88 13.15
CA ALA A 81 15.69 -39.28 13.52
C ALA A 81 15.65 -39.50 15.05
N MET A 82 16.06 -38.53 15.84
CA MET A 82 16.02 -38.62 17.31
C MET A 82 14.57 -38.44 17.79
N ASN A 83 14.25 -38.99 18.93
CA ASN A 83 12.94 -38.84 19.58
C ASN A 83 12.99 -37.70 20.60
N PRO A 84 12.77 -36.42 20.19
CA PRO A 84 12.80 -35.27 21.08
C PRO A 84 11.58 -35.32 22.04
N ALA A 85 11.82 -34.90 23.28
CA ALA A 85 10.75 -34.82 24.27
C ALA A 85 9.67 -33.81 23.82
N GLY A 86 8.42 -34.25 23.78
CA GLY A 86 7.27 -33.38 23.50
C GLY A 86 6.94 -33.12 22.04
N ARG A 87 7.76 -33.58 21.08
CA ARG A 87 7.48 -33.44 19.63
C ARG A 87 7.84 -34.72 18.88
N LYS A 88 6.97 -35.10 17.97
CA LYS A 88 7.15 -36.30 17.16
C LYS A 88 7.76 -36.03 15.80
N ASP A 89 7.54 -34.82 15.27
CA ASP A 89 8.02 -34.37 13.95
C ASP A 89 8.53 -32.92 14.03
N GLU A 90 9.86 -32.77 13.98
CA GLU A 90 10.48 -31.45 14.05
C GLU A 90 10.30 -30.66 12.74
N MET A 91 10.36 -31.32 11.58
CA MET A 91 10.17 -30.66 10.29
C MET A 91 8.75 -30.07 10.16
N GLY A 92 7.72 -30.83 10.55
CA GLY A 92 6.34 -30.36 10.54
C GLY A 92 6.11 -29.18 11.48
N TYR A 93 6.71 -29.22 12.65
CA TYR A 93 6.63 -28.12 13.61
C TYR A 93 7.31 -26.84 13.07
N GLN A 94 8.52 -26.94 12.56
CA GLN A 94 9.25 -25.78 12.01
C GLN A 94 8.58 -25.24 10.77
N THR A 95 7.99 -26.07 9.93
CA THR A 95 7.20 -25.63 8.76
C THR A 95 5.95 -24.85 9.19
N SER A 96 5.29 -25.27 10.26
CA SER A 96 4.14 -24.53 10.82
C SER A 96 4.56 -23.15 11.33
N LEU A 97 5.68 -23.05 12.04
CA LEU A 97 6.23 -21.77 12.50
C LEU A 97 6.61 -20.87 11.32
N ALA A 98 7.33 -21.41 10.34
CA ALA A 98 7.73 -20.66 9.16
C ALA A 98 6.52 -20.13 8.37
N SER A 99 5.41 -20.86 8.35
CA SER A 99 4.17 -20.41 7.71
C SER A 99 3.54 -19.20 8.42
N LEU A 100 3.65 -19.13 9.74
CA LEU A 100 3.21 -17.95 10.50
C LEU A 100 4.17 -16.77 10.33
N GLU A 101 5.46 -17.06 10.31
CA GLU A 101 6.49 -16.04 10.09
C GLU A 101 6.37 -15.38 8.72
N ILE A 102 6.18 -16.15 7.65
CA ILE A 102 6.04 -15.59 6.30
C ILE A 102 4.79 -14.72 6.16
N LYS A 103 3.70 -15.06 6.83
CA LYS A 103 2.50 -14.20 6.87
C LYS A 103 2.79 -12.87 7.54
N ARG A 104 3.55 -12.88 8.64
CA ARG A 104 3.96 -11.65 9.32
C ARG A 104 4.88 -10.79 8.47
N ASP A 105 5.82 -11.42 7.77
CA ASP A 105 6.74 -10.74 6.86
C ASP A 105 5.96 -10.09 5.69
N MET A 106 4.96 -10.79 5.14
CA MET A 106 4.06 -10.23 4.11
C MET A 106 3.23 -9.05 4.62
N GLU A 107 2.67 -9.15 5.83
CA GLU A 107 1.93 -8.06 6.48
C GLU A 107 2.82 -6.84 6.69
N SER A 108 4.01 -7.04 7.22
CA SER A 108 4.99 -5.98 7.43
C SER A 108 5.36 -5.30 6.10
N SER A 109 5.61 -6.08 5.06
CA SER A 109 5.92 -5.55 3.72
C SER A 109 4.75 -4.74 3.16
N ALA A 110 3.52 -5.23 3.30
CA ALA A 110 2.32 -4.54 2.82
C ALA A 110 2.06 -3.22 3.55
N CYS A 111 2.43 -3.12 4.84
CA CYS A 111 2.21 -1.91 5.62
C CYS A 111 3.35 -0.90 5.50
N GLN A 112 4.61 -1.35 5.46
CA GLN A 112 5.78 -0.50 5.69
C GLN A 112 6.57 -0.12 4.43
N LEU A 113 6.49 -0.92 3.36
CA LEU A 113 7.25 -0.63 2.16
C LEU A 113 6.67 0.58 1.43
N ASP A 114 7.51 1.52 1.10
CA ASP A 114 7.13 2.78 0.48
C ASP A 114 7.71 2.98 -0.93
N VAL A 115 8.68 2.16 -1.35
CA VAL A 115 9.30 2.22 -2.67
C VAL A 115 9.19 0.90 -3.44
N LEU A 116 9.19 0.99 -4.76
CA LEU A 116 9.28 -0.15 -5.65
C LEU A 116 10.75 -0.52 -5.89
N ALA A 117 11.09 -1.81 -5.90
CA ALA A 117 12.39 -2.29 -6.33
C ALA A 117 12.28 -3.29 -7.49
N THR A 118 13.35 -3.39 -8.27
CA THR A 118 13.40 -4.22 -9.47
C THR A 118 14.12 -5.53 -9.21
N ALA A 119 15.20 -5.51 -8.44
CA ALA A 119 16.03 -6.66 -8.14
C ALA A 119 16.59 -6.58 -6.70
N PRO A 120 16.06 -7.37 -5.76
CA PRO A 120 14.88 -8.22 -5.89
C PRO A 120 13.60 -7.40 -6.10
N ARG A 121 12.58 -8.00 -6.73
CA ARG A 121 11.30 -7.32 -6.90
C ARG A 121 10.63 -7.07 -5.56
N GLN A 122 10.26 -5.83 -5.33
CA GLN A 122 9.63 -5.37 -4.10
C GLN A 122 8.36 -4.59 -4.44
N SER A 123 7.26 -4.94 -3.79
CA SER A 123 5.98 -4.23 -3.94
C SER A 123 5.99 -2.95 -3.11
N ARG A 124 5.27 -1.95 -3.58
CA ARG A 124 4.95 -0.78 -2.77
C ARG A 124 3.79 -1.12 -1.85
N GLY A 125 3.97 -0.89 -0.58
CA GLY A 125 2.94 -1.05 0.45
C GLY A 125 2.14 0.23 0.69
N LEU A 126 1.31 0.19 1.72
CA LEU A 126 0.34 1.24 2.03
C LEU A 126 0.98 2.62 2.22
N LEU A 127 2.10 2.69 2.93
CA LEU A 127 2.81 3.96 3.18
C LEU A 127 3.26 4.66 1.91
N GLY A 128 3.63 3.92 0.87
CA GLY A 128 4.05 4.48 -0.40
C GLY A 128 2.91 5.04 -1.25
N TRP A 129 1.66 4.71 -0.92
CA TRP A 129 0.47 5.20 -1.61
C TRP A 129 -0.19 6.40 -0.91
N CYS A 130 0.04 6.56 0.39
CA CYS A 130 -0.50 7.66 1.19
C CYS A 130 0.41 8.88 1.12
N TYR A 131 0.35 9.64 0.01
CA TYR A 131 1.21 10.81 -0.15
C TYR A 131 0.49 12.16 0.07
N ASP A 132 -0.81 12.27 -0.18
CA ASP A 132 -1.54 13.53 -0.08
C ASP A 132 -1.97 13.87 1.36
N ASN A 133 -2.81 13.07 1.95
CA ASN A 133 -3.38 13.33 3.26
C ASN A 133 -2.55 12.69 4.39
N SER A 134 -1.25 12.89 4.36
CA SER A 134 -0.34 12.38 5.37
C SER A 134 0.12 13.47 6.32
N SER A 135 0.05 13.20 7.62
CA SER A 135 0.48 14.11 8.67
C SER A 135 1.68 13.54 9.42
N ASN A 136 2.88 13.73 8.89
CA ASN A 136 4.12 13.08 9.34
C ASN A 136 4.99 13.91 10.30
N GLY A 137 4.43 14.90 10.93
CA GLY A 137 5.15 15.81 11.81
C GLY A 137 5.70 17.04 11.08
N GLY A 138 6.20 18.01 11.82
CA GLY A 138 6.85 19.21 11.28
C GLY A 138 8.33 18.98 10.93
N GLY A 139 8.95 19.95 10.30
CA GLY A 139 10.37 19.92 9.98
C GLY A 139 10.69 19.32 8.61
N SER A 140 11.67 18.44 8.54
CA SER A 140 12.18 17.88 7.28
C SER A 140 11.39 16.68 6.75
N TYR A 141 10.08 16.65 6.96
CA TYR A 141 9.27 15.58 6.41
C TYR A 141 9.11 15.72 4.89
N ALA A 142 9.09 14.59 4.19
CA ALA A 142 8.68 14.53 2.79
C ALA A 142 7.68 13.40 2.59
N ALA A 143 6.60 13.68 1.87
CA ALA A 143 5.63 12.67 1.48
C ALA A 143 6.26 11.67 0.49
N ALA A 144 5.79 10.43 0.49
CA ALA A 144 6.15 9.48 -0.54
C ALA A 144 5.70 9.98 -1.92
N SER A 145 6.43 9.65 -2.97
CA SER A 145 6.01 9.94 -4.34
C SER A 145 5.99 8.66 -5.17
N TYR A 146 4.82 8.32 -5.67
CA TYR A 146 4.68 7.15 -6.55
C TYR A 146 5.30 7.40 -7.94
N THR A 147 5.30 8.65 -8.42
CA THR A 147 5.88 9.02 -9.72
C THR A 147 7.40 8.98 -9.68
N ALA A 148 8.00 9.58 -8.64
CA ALA A 148 9.45 9.59 -8.46
C ALA A 148 9.98 8.32 -7.79
N ASN A 149 9.12 7.41 -7.35
CA ASN A 149 9.47 6.22 -6.56
C ASN A 149 10.34 6.56 -5.33
N THR A 150 9.99 7.63 -4.65
CA THR A 150 10.66 8.05 -3.41
C THR A 150 9.83 7.65 -2.20
N GLY A 151 10.51 7.14 -1.17
CA GLY A 151 9.89 6.79 0.10
C GLY A 151 9.55 8.02 0.93
N GLN A 152 8.68 7.80 1.88
CA GLN A 152 8.31 8.80 2.87
C GLN A 152 9.47 9.03 3.84
N THR A 153 9.76 10.30 4.16
CA THR A 153 10.66 10.65 5.26
C THR A 153 9.85 11.18 6.43
N ASN A 154 10.08 10.60 7.60
CA ASN A 154 9.42 11.04 8.82
C ASN A 154 10.00 12.39 9.29
N GLY A 155 9.12 13.29 9.68
CA GLY A 155 9.50 14.53 10.36
C GLY A 155 9.81 14.32 11.84
N THR A 156 9.81 15.39 12.60
CA THR A 156 10.02 15.36 14.05
C THR A 156 8.88 14.59 14.73
N THR A 157 9.24 13.69 15.63
CA THR A 157 8.26 12.94 16.43
C THR A 157 7.44 13.90 17.28
N ARG A 158 6.13 13.65 17.34
CA ARG A 158 5.18 14.46 18.13
C ARG A 158 4.19 13.57 18.87
N ALA A 159 3.60 14.09 19.94
CA ALA A 159 2.54 13.40 20.64
C ALA A 159 1.30 13.28 19.74
N PHE A 160 0.64 12.13 19.80
CA PHE A 160 -0.64 11.94 19.15
C PHE A 160 -1.73 12.72 19.89
N THR A 161 -2.40 13.63 19.23
CA THR A 161 -3.45 14.48 19.79
C THR A 161 -4.76 14.32 19.05
N GLU A 162 -5.87 14.64 19.70
CA GLU A 162 -7.21 14.57 19.11
C GLU A 162 -7.35 15.45 17.84
N SER A 163 -6.67 16.60 17.81
CA SER A 163 -6.65 17.49 16.65
C SER A 163 -6.06 16.82 15.40
N LEU A 164 -5.13 15.88 15.57
CA LEU A 164 -4.55 15.11 14.47
C LEU A 164 -5.50 14.05 13.89
N LEU A 165 -6.49 13.65 14.66
CA LEU A 165 -7.55 12.74 14.21
C LEU A 165 -8.63 13.46 13.41
N LYS A 166 -8.77 14.78 13.59
CA LYS A 166 -9.82 15.61 12.99
C LYS A 166 -9.32 16.41 11.78
N SER A 167 -8.02 16.40 11.51
CA SER A 167 -7.42 17.03 10.33
C SER A 167 -7.48 16.08 9.14
#